data_a389e434ffd1bd5e8c5085ac95439b97
#
_entry.id   a389e434ffd1bd5e8c5085ac95439b97
#
_cell.length_a   1.000
_cell.length_b   1.000
_cell.length_c   1.000
_cell.angle_alpha   90.00
_cell.angle_beta   90.00
_cell.angle_gamma   90.00
#
_symmetry.space_group_name_H-M   'P 1'
#
loop_
_entity.id
_entity.type
_entity.pdbx_description
1 polymer ?
#
loop_
_entity_poly.entity_id
_entity_poly.type
_entity_poly.pdbx_seq_one_letter_code
_entity_poly.pdbx_strand_id
1 'polypeptide(L)'
;CLFSETIDIKKYDFIYACAQKNFGPSGITLIILKRELLEKSNKDLPNILRYDAHAKENSMLNTPNTFGWYVAGKIFSWYKKNGGIRKMEKNSIKKTNHLYHIIDNSDFYMNPVFKEQRSICNVVFTLQNDELESKFLQGAEDNGLFYLKGHRSVGGMRASIYNPLEFECVERLGQYMIDFEKKYG
;
A
#
# COMPACT_ATOMS: atom_id res chain seq x y z
N CYS A 1 3.04 0.35 -2.83
CA CYS A 1 3.47 0.51 -1.42
C CYS A 1 4.80 -0.20 -1.21
N LEU A 2 5.85 0.54 -0.82
CA LEU A 2 7.15 -0.07 -0.52
C LEU A 2 6.99 -1.18 0.54
N PHE A 3 7.79 -2.23 0.45
CA PHE A 3 7.76 -3.44 1.29
C PHE A 3 6.57 -4.40 1.05
N SER A 4 5.70 -4.16 0.08
CA SER A 4 4.70 -5.16 -0.34
C SER A 4 5.30 -6.19 -1.31
N GLU A 5 6.40 -5.83 -1.98
CA GLU A 5 7.09 -6.67 -2.96
C GLU A 5 8.61 -6.50 -2.88
N THR A 6 9.33 -7.43 -3.47
CA THR A 6 10.78 -7.38 -3.60
C THR A 6 11.15 -6.45 -4.75
N ILE A 7 11.98 -5.44 -4.48
CA ILE A 7 12.45 -4.50 -5.48
C ILE A 7 13.93 -4.76 -5.74
N ASP A 8 14.31 -4.93 -7.01
CA ASP A 8 15.71 -4.91 -7.42
C ASP A 8 16.21 -3.46 -7.46
N ILE A 9 16.79 -3.02 -6.34
CA ILE A 9 17.29 -1.65 -6.17
C ILE A 9 18.38 -1.27 -7.18
N LYS A 10 19.05 -2.24 -7.81
CA LYS A 10 20.08 -1.99 -8.82
C LYS A 10 19.53 -1.39 -10.11
N LYS A 11 18.23 -1.56 -10.35
CA LYS A 11 17.54 -1.01 -11.53
C LYS A 11 17.23 0.49 -11.41
N TYR A 12 17.42 1.09 -10.23
CA TYR A 12 17.02 2.47 -9.95
C TYR A 12 18.22 3.28 -9.46
N ASP A 13 18.29 4.52 -9.90
CA ASP A 13 19.27 5.47 -9.38
C ASP A 13 18.80 6.12 -8.08
N PHE A 14 17.47 6.23 -7.94
CA PHE A 14 16.81 6.90 -6.83
C PHE A 14 15.45 6.26 -6.55
N ILE A 15 15.19 5.92 -5.29
CA ILE A 15 13.90 5.45 -4.79
C ILE A 15 13.51 6.29 -3.58
N TYR A 16 12.26 6.74 -3.51
CA TYR A 16 11.71 7.34 -2.32
C TYR A 16 10.38 6.72 -1.95
N ALA A 17 10.07 6.68 -0.66
CA ALA A 17 8.81 6.18 -0.17
C ALA A 17 8.44 6.81 1.17
N CYS A 18 7.16 7.18 1.30
CA CYS A 18 6.60 7.64 2.56
C CYS A 18 6.15 6.47 3.43
N ALA A 19 6.33 6.59 4.74
CA ALA A 19 6.14 5.51 5.70
C ALA A 19 4.68 5.08 5.92
N GLN A 20 3.72 6.02 5.83
CA GLN A 20 2.36 5.93 6.34
C GLN A 20 1.51 4.76 5.78
N LYS A 21 2.05 3.96 4.90
CA LYS A 21 1.35 2.78 4.35
C LYS A 21 1.83 1.48 4.98
N ASN A 22 3.13 1.18 4.87
CA ASN A 22 3.65 -0.13 5.26
C ASN A 22 4.78 -0.11 6.30
N PHE A 23 5.45 1.00 6.58
CA PHE A 23 6.62 0.93 7.45
C PHE A 23 6.71 2.01 8.55
N GLY A 24 5.65 2.80 8.75
CA GLY A 24 5.65 3.78 9.85
C GLY A 24 4.46 4.74 9.79
N PRO A 25 4.39 5.69 10.71
CA PRO A 25 3.44 6.79 10.65
C PRO A 25 3.83 7.79 9.56
N SER A 26 2.93 8.73 9.25
CA SER A 26 3.25 9.87 8.38
C SER A 26 4.39 10.72 8.97
N GLY A 27 5.13 11.43 8.10
CA GLY A 27 6.24 12.29 8.51
C GLY A 27 7.62 11.62 8.45
N ILE A 28 7.70 10.38 7.94
CA ILE A 28 8.95 9.70 7.59
C ILE A 28 8.97 9.42 6.10
N THR A 29 10.07 9.75 5.45
CA THR A 29 10.36 9.39 4.06
C THR A 29 11.67 8.61 4.00
N LEU A 30 11.62 7.42 3.42
CA LEU A 30 12.81 6.63 3.13
C LEU A 30 13.35 7.04 1.77
N ILE A 31 14.66 7.31 1.71
CA ILE A 31 15.39 7.58 0.48
C ILE A 31 16.46 6.50 0.30
N ILE A 32 16.49 5.91 -0.89
CA ILE A 32 17.55 5.00 -1.33
C ILE A 32 18.08 5.57 -2.64
N LEU A 33 19.36 5.87 -2.70
CA LEU A 33 19.95 6.46 -3.89
C LEU A 33 21.38 5.95 -4.12
N LYS A 34 21.83 6.00 -5.37
CA LYS A 34 23.23 5.73 -5.72
C LYS A 34 24.14 6.80 -5.12
N ARG A 35 25.24 6.39 -4.52
CA ARG A 35 26.18 7.30 -3.84
C ARG A 35 26.71 8.40 -4.77
N GLU A 36 26.92 8.09 -6.04
CA GLU A 36 27.35 9.04 -7.08
C GLU A 36 26.40 10.25 -7.24
N LEU A 37 25.12 10.11 -6.90
CA LEU A 37 24.16 11.23 -6.96
C LEU A 37 24.39 12.25 -5.85
N LEU A 38 25.01 11.86 -4.73
CA LEU A 38 25.36 12.79 -3.67
C LEU A 38 26.44 13.79 -4.12
N GLU A 39 27.36 13.35 -4.98
CA GLU A 39 28.42 14.20 -5.53
C GLU A 39 27.87 15.26 -6.50
N LYS A 40 26.74 14.94 -7.17
CA LYS A 40 26.06 15.82 -8.12
C LYS A 40 25.10 16.81 -7.44
N SER A 41 25.03 16.84 -6.11
CA SER A 41 24.15 17.71 -5.36
C SER A 41 24.47 19.18 -5.62
N ASN A 42 23.46 19.98 -6.00
CA ASN A 42 23.63 21.44 -6.15
C ASN A 42 23.93 22.09 -4.79
N LYS A 43 25.12 22.69 -4.66
CA LYS A 43 25.60 23.30 -3.41
C LYS A 43 24.99 24.66 -3.11
N ASP A 44 24.34 25.29 -4.08
CA ASP A 44 23.64 26.57 -3.92
C ASP A 44 22.28 26.42 -3.22
N LEU A 45 21.80 25.19 -3.08
CA LEU A 45 20.56 24.92 -2.36
C LEU A 45 20.76 24.96 -0.84
N PRO A 46 19.75 25.39 -0.08
CA PRO A 46 19.74 25.25 1.38
C PRO A 46 20.00 23.79 1.80
N ASN A 47 20.77 23.59 2.86
CA ASN A 47 21.17 22.26 3.30
C ASN A 47 20.01 21.27 3.49
N ILE A 48 18.84 21.75 3.92
CA ILE A 48 17.64 20.92 4.12
C ILE A 48 17.10 20.29 2.82
N LEU A 49 17.43 20.86 1.67
CA LEU A 49 17.02 20.34 0.34
C LEU A 49 18.13 19.50 -0.31
N ARG A 50 19.23 19.24 0.38
CA ARG A 50 20.40 18.57 -0.15
C ARG A 50 20.57 17.17 0.42
N TYR A 51 20.51 16.15 -0.40
CA TYR A 51 20.70 14.76 0.05
C TYR A 51 22.13 14.47 0.52
N ASP A 52 23.14 15.14 -0.02
CA ASP A 52 24.52 15.00 0.47
C ASP A 52 24.69 15.56 1.90
N ALA A 53 24.02 16.65 2.25
CA ALA A 53 24.01 17.17 3.60
C ALA A 53 23.33 16.21 4.59
N HIS A 54 22.16 15.67 4.21
CA HIS A 54 21.48 14.65 5.00
C HIS A 54 22.32 13.38 5.17
N ALA A 55 22.95 12.91 4.09
CA ALA A 55 23.79 11.70 4.13
C ALA A 55 25.02 11.87 5.04
N LYS A 56 25.67 13.04 5.02
CA LYS A 56 26.82 13.36 5.87
C LYS A 56 26.46 13.29 7.36
N GLU A 57 25.28 13.73 7.72
CA GLU A 57 24.79 13.77 9.11
C GLU A 57 23.95 12.51 9.46
N ASN A 58 24.10 11.40 8.72
CA ASN A 58 23.37 10.15 8.94
C ASN A 58 21.85 10.34 9.04
N SER A 59 21.29 11.20 8.19
CA SER A 59 19.88 11.61 8.16
C SER A 59 19.42 12.45 9.35
N MET A 60 20.34 12.92 10.19
CA MET A 60 20.05 13.78 11.34
C MET A 60 20.62 15.19 11.16
N LEU A 61 20.43 15.78 9.98
CA LEU A 61 20.82 17.17 9.69
C LEU A 61 20.12 18.16 10.66
N ASN A 62 18.94 17.81 11.10
CA ASN A 62 18.18 18.47 12.17
C ASN A 62 17.52 17.40 13.04
N THR A 63 16.91 17.79 14.14
CA THR A 63 16.17 16.87 15.02
C THR A 63 15.10 16.12 14.21
N PRO A 64 15.15 14.78 14.13
CA PRO A 64 14.21 13.99 13.35
C PRO A 64 12.86 13.87 14.06
N ASN A 65 11.84 13.39 13.33
CA ASN A 65 10.62 12.89 13.92
C ASN A 65 10.93 11.61 14.73
N THR A 66 11.35 11.78 15.99
CA THR A 66 11.85 10.69 16.84
C THR A 66 10.84 9.57 17.05
N PHE A 67 9.55 9.91 17.26
CA PHE A 67 8.49 8.92 17.37
C PHE A 67 8.33 8.10 16.08
N GLY A 68 8.27 8.75 14.93
CA GLY A 68 8.17 8.09 13.64
C GLY A 68 9.37 7.18 13.36
N TRP A 69 10.58 7.60 13.70
CA TRP A 69 11.79 6.79 13.57
C TRP A 69 11.75 5.56 14.45
N TYR A 70 11.35 5.72 15.70
CA TYR A 70 11.21 4.60 16.64
C TYR A 70 10.22 3.56 16.13
N VAL A 71 9.03 4.01 15.69
CA VAL A 71 8.00 3.12 15.14
C VAL A 71 8.48 2.43 13.87
N ALA A 72 9.10 3.15 12.93
CA ALA A 72 9.65 2.56 11.72
C ALA A 72 10.71 1.49 12.04
N GLY A 73 11.60 1.74 13.01
CA GLY A 73 12.58 0.76 13.48
C GLY A 73 11.94 -0.52 14.05
N LYS A 74 10.83 -0.39 14.79
CA LYS A 74 10.05 -1.54 15.28
C LYS A 74 9.42 -2.33 14.14
N ILE A 75 8.87 -1.65 13.13
CA ILE A 75 8.27 -2.29 11.97
C ILE A 75 9.34 -3.01 11.14
N PHE A 76 10.51 -2.43 10.93
CA PHE A 76 11.61 -3.13 10.25
C PHE A 76 12.06 -4.40 11.01
N SER A 77 12.10 -4.33 12.33
CA SER A 77 12.38 -5.49 13.18
C SER A 77 11.28 -6.56 13.04
N TRP A 78 10.03 -6.14 12.98
CA TRP A 78 8.88 -7.03 12.73
C TRP A 78 8.99 -7.72 11.36
N TYR A 79 9.32 -6.99 10.30
CA TYR A 79 9.55 -7.58 8.98
C TYR A 79 10.62 -8.67 9.02
N LYS A 80 11.76 -8.39 9.65
CA LYS A 80 12.84 -9.38 9.78
C LYS A 80 12.38 -10.65 10.50
N LYS A 81 11.63 -10.51 11.60
CA LYS A 81 11.11 -11.65 12.38
C LYS A 81 10.06 -12.47 11.64
N ASN A 82 9.29 -11.85 10.73
CA ASN A 82 8.20 -12.48 10.00
C ASN A 82 8.57 -12.92 8.56
N GLY A 83 9.84 -13.20 8.31
CA GLY A 83 10.31 -13.79 7.05
C GLY A 83 10.67 -12.78 5.95
N GLY A 84 10.76 -11.49 6.31
CA GLY A 84 11.23 -10.43 5.42
C GLY A 84 10.28 -10.10 4.28
N ILE A 85 10.76 -9.29 3.33
CA ILE A 85 9.93 -8.76 2.23
C ILE A 85 9.42 -9.87 1.31
N ARG A 86 10.20 -10.92 1.06
CA ARG A 86 9.75 -12.06 0.24
C ARG A 86 8.51 -12.76 0.81
N LYS A 87 8.41 -12.85 2.13
CA LYS A 87 7.22 -13.41 2.77
C LYS A 87 6.03 -12.45 2.68
N MET A 88 6.27 -11.15 2.83
CA MET A 88 5.23 -10.12 2.66
C MET A 88 4.67 -10.13 1.24
N GLU A 89 5.52 -10.22 0.23
CA GLU A 89 5.13 -10.34 -1.18
C GLU A 89 4.22 -11.53 -1.42
N LYS A 90 4.61 -12.73 -0.98
CA LYS A 90 3.78 -13.93 -1.09
C LYS A 90 2.42 -13.76 -0.42
N ASN A 91 2.39 -13.17 0.77
CA ASN A 91 1.16 -12.92 1.49
C ASN A 91 0.28 -11.87 0.78
N SER A 92 0.88 -10.81 0.25
CA SER A 92 0.17 -9.78 -0.50
C SER A 92 -0.46 -10.35 -1.76
N ILE A 93 0.29 -11.14 -2.53
CA ILE A 93 -0.22 -11.84 -3.74
C ILE A 93 -1.38 -12.77 -3.36
N LYS A 94 -1.23 -13.59 -2.29
CA LYS A 94 -2.30 -14.48 -1.83
C LYS A 94 -3.57 -13.70 -1.51
N LYS A 95 -3.45 -12.60 -0.76
CA LYS A 95 -4.58 -11.76 -0.34
C LYS A 95 -5.28 -11.10 -1.53
N THR A 96 -4.52 -10.48 -2.42
CA THR A 96 -5.11 -9.78 -3.57
C THR A 96 -5.69 -10.72 -4.60
N ASN A 97 -5.04 -11.87 -4.86
CA ASN A 97 -5.56 -12.88 -5.78
C ASN A 97 -6.91 -13.45 -5.31
N HIS A 98 -7.15 -13.55 -4.00
CA HIS A 98 -8.44 -13.97 -3.48
C HIS A 98 -9.57 -13.03 -3.94
N LEU A 99 -9.39 -11.71 -3.80
CA LEU A 99 -10.39 -10.74 -4.25
C LEU A 99 -10.45 -10.62 -5.78
N TYR A 100 -9.31 -10.64 -6.47
CA TYR A 100 -9.32 -10.61 -7.94
C TYR A 100 -10.01 -11.82 -8.53
N HIS A 101 -9.88 -12.99 -7.90
CA HIS A 101 -10.62 -14.18 -8.34
C HIS A 101 -12.13 -13.99 -8.26
N ILE A 102 -12.63 -13.41 -7.18
CA ILE A 102 -14.07 -13.10 -7.02
C ILE A 102 -14.51 -12.10 -8.09
N ILE A 103 -13.77 -11.01 -8.28
CA ILE A 103 -14.11 -9.97 -9.25
C ILE A 103 -14.09 -10.51 -10.68
N ASP A 104 -13.06 -11.30 -11.03
CA ASP A 104 -12.87 -11.79 -12.40
C ASP A 104 -13.85 -12.92 -12.80
N ASN A 105 -14.49 -13.56 -11.84
CA ASN A 105 -15.50 -14.59 -12.08
C ASN A 105 -16.95 -14.12 -11.80
N SER A 106 -17.13 -12.81 -11.68
CA SER A 106 -18.41 -12.16 -11.44
C SER A 106 -18.79 -11.29 -12.63
N ASP A 107 -20.07 -11.35 -13.00
CA ASP A 107 -20.66 -10.40 -13.95
C ASP A 107 -21.19 -9.14 -13.23
N PHE A 108 -21.13 -9.10 -11.91
CA PHE A 108 -21.64 -8.03 -11.05
C PHE A 108 -20.54 -7.02 -10.66
N TYR A 109 -19.29 -7.51 -10.48
CA TYR A 109 -18.12 -6.68 -10.14
C TYR A 109 -17.23 -6.45 -11.34
N MET A 110 -16.64 -5.28 -11.46
CA MET A 110 -15.68 -4.93 -12.50
C MET A 110 -14.40 -4.38 -11.90
N ASN A 111 -13.26 -4.75 -12.48
CA ASN A 111 -11.98 -4.11 -12.17
C ASN A 111 -11.55 -3.24 -13.37
N PRO A 112 -11.37 -1.92 -13.20
CA PRO A 112 -11.02 -1.02 -14.30
C PRO A 112 -9.54 -1.12 -14.72
N VAL A 113 -8.74 -1.95 -14.04
CA VAL A 113 -7.29 -2.07 -14.26
C VAL A 113 -6.97 -3.35 -15.02
N PHE A 114 -6.17 -3.25 -16.08
CA PHE A 114 -5.67 -4.41 -16.81
C PHE A 114 -4.93 -5.38 -15.87
N LYS A 115 -5.08 -6.68 -16.09
CA LYS A 115 -4.58 -7.75 -15.19
C LYS A 115 -3.08 -7.59 -14.88
N GLU A 116 -2.29 -7.23 -15.88
CA GLU A 116 -0.83 -7.08 -15.79
C GLU A 116 -0.40 -5.84 -14.98
N GLN A 117 -1.32 -4.91 -14.75
CA GLN A 117 -1.06 -3.65 -14.03
C GLN A 117 -1.71 -3.59 -12.65
N ARG A 118 -2.33 -4.69 -12.22
CA ARG A 118 -3.04 -4.76 -10.94
C ARG A 118 -2.08 -4.66 -9.76
N SER A 119 -2.50 -3.91 -8.75
CA SER A 119 -1.74 -3.75 -7.52
C SER A 119 -1.82 -4.98 -6.63
N ILE A 120 -0.71 -5.35 -5.99
CA ILE A 120 -0.68 -6.41 -4.97
C ILE A 120 -1.02 -5.90 -3.55
N CYS A 121 -1.51 -4.67 -3.41
CA CYS A 121 -1.87 -4.11 -2.11
C CYS A 121 -3.11 -3.21 -2.12
N ASN A 122 -3.60 -2.80 -3.28
CA ASN A 122 -4.83 -2.02 -3.41
C ASN A 122 -5.71 -2.64 -4.50
N VAL A 123 -6.75 -3.35 -4.11
CA VAL A 123 -7.73 -3.90 -5.03
C VAL A 123 -8.84 -2.88 -5.24
N VAL A 124 -8.96 -2.38 -6.46
CA VAL A 124 -10.05 -1.47 -6.85
C VAL A 124 -11.12 -2.25 -7.62
N PHE A 125 -12.37 -1.88 -7.43
CA PHE A 125 -13.49 -2.47 -8.16
C PHE A 125 -14.70 -1.54 -8.16
N THR A 126 -15.59 -1.74 -9.10
CA THR A 126 -16.89 -1.07 -9.23
C THR A 126 -18.00 -2.10 -9.31
N LEU A 127 -19.23 -1.69 -9.17
CA LEU A 127 -20.41 -2.47 -9.48
C LEU A 127 -20.87 -2.14 -10.90
N GLN A 128 -21.55 -3.07 -11.57
CA GLN A 128 -22.19 -2.77 -12.85
C GLN A 128 -23.31 -1.72 -12.69
N ASN A 129 -24.03 -1.75 -11.57
CA ASN A 129 -25.03 -0.77 -11.23
C ASN A 129 -24.50 0.16 -10.12
N ASP A 130 -24.09 1.37 -10.49
CA ASP A 130 -23.54 2.38 -9.59
C ASP A 130 -24.54 2.80 -8.49
N GLU A 131 -25.85 2.65 -8.70
CA GLU A 131 -26.86 2.96 -7.69
C GLU A 131 -26.73 2.08 -6.43
N LEU A 132 -26.13 0.90 -6.59
CA LEU A 132 -25.89 -0.02 -5.47
C LEU A 132 -24.62 0.29 -4.67
N GLU A 133 -23.73 1.17 -5.13
CA GLU A 133 -22.48 1.48 -4.43
C GLU A 133 -22.69 1.96 -3.00
N SER A 134 -23.62 2.89 -2.80
CA SER A 134 -23.92 3.39 -1.45
C SER A 134 -24.44 2.31 -0.53
N LYS A 135 -25.26 1.39 -1.08
CA LYS A 135 -25.82 0.25 -0.34
C LYS A 135 -24.73 -0.79 -0.02
N PHE A 136 -23.83 -1.04 -0.97
CA PHE A 136 -22.67 -1.91 -0.75
C PHE A 136 -21.79 -1.37 0.38
N LEU A 137 -21.45 -0.09 0.33
CA LEU A 137 -20.58 0.55 1.34
C LEU A 137 -21.22 0.55 2.72
N GLN A 138 -22.50 0.89 2.83
CA GLN A 138 -23.21 0.84 4.11
C GLN A 138 -23.31 -0.57 4.66
N GLY A 139 -23.71 -1.55 3.83
CA GLY A 139 -23.79 -2.94 4.27
C GLY A 139 -22.40 -3.52 4.64
N ALA A 140 -21.33 -3.08 4.00
CA ALA A 140 -19.97 -3.45 4.37
C ALA A 140 -19.62 -2.91 5.78
N GLU A 141 -19.91 -1.64 6.07
CA GLU A 141 -19.70 -1.02 7.39
C GLU A 141 -20.50 -1.73 8.48
N ASP A 142 -21.76 -2.07 8.21
CA ASP A 142 -22.64 -2.84 9.11
C ASP A 142 -22.07 -4.23 9.44
N ASN A 143 -21.24 -4.80 8.53
CA ASN A 143 -20.51 -6.06 8.72
C ASN A 143 -19.08 -5.86 9.26
N GLY A 144 -18.70 -4.66 9.68
CA GLY A 144 -17.37 -4.36 10.22
C GLY A 144 -16.27 -4.25 9.18
N LEU A 145 -16.62 -4.01 7.90
CA LEU A 145 -15.69 -3.82 6.78
C LEU A 145 -15.63 -2.33 6.44
N PHE A 146 -14.68 -1.63 7.03
CA PHE A 146 -14.58 -0.17 6.96
C PHE A 146 -13.64 0.32 5.86
N TYR A 147 -13.83 1.58 5.43
CA TYR A 147 -12.94 2.33 4.54
C TYR A 147 -12.79 1.74 3.13
N LEU A 148 -13.83 1.10 2.62
CA LEU A 148 -13.86 0.54 1.28
C LEU A 148 -14.14 1.55 0.17
N LYS A 149 -14.62 2.75 0.50
CA LYS A 149 -14.92 3.80 -0.49
C LYS A 149 -13.67 4.13 -1.32
N GLY A 150 -13.82 4.17 -2.64
CA GLY A 150 -12.76 4.50 -3.58
C GLY A 150 -12.25 5.94 -3.46
N HIS A 151 -11.21 6.28 -4.21
CA HIS A 151 -10.67 7.62 -4.20
C HIS A 151 -11.68 8.60 -4.82
N ARG A 152 -11.84 9.79 -4.21
CA ARG A 152 -12.82 10.81 -4.62
C ARG A 152 -12.76 11.20 -6.10
N SER A 153 -11.61 11.07 -6.76
CA SER A 153 -11.42 11.39 -8.18
C SER A 153 -11.71 10.22 -9.11
N VAL A 154 -11.88 9.00 -8.60
CA VAL A 154 -12.06 7.78 -9.39
C VAL A 154 -13.41 7.13 -9.12
N GLY A 155 -13.92 7.20 -7.89
CA GLY A 155 -15.14 6.52 -7.47
C GLY A 155 -14.94 5.05 -7.13
N GLY A 156 -16.04 4.31 -7.10
CA GLY A 156 -16.08 2.88 -6.82
C GLY A 156 -15.58 2.49 -5.43
N MET A 157 -15.08 1.28 -5.31
CA MET A 157 -14.53 0.71 -4.08
C MET A 157 -13.03 0.47 -4.18
N ARG A 158 -12.37 0.47 -3.02
CA ARG A 158 -10.94 0.17 -2.90
C ARG A 158 -10.64 -0.55 -1.59
N ALA A 159 -10.24 -1.80 -1.68
CA ALA A 159 -9.69 -2.55 -0.56
C ALA A 159 -8.19 -2.27 -0.43
N SER A 160 -7.76 -1.58 0.63
CA SER A 160 -6.35 -1.32 0.93
C SER A 160 -5.81 -2.43 1.83
N ILE A 161 -5.05 -3.36 1.23
CA ILE A 161 -4.60 -4.61 1.86
C ILE A 161 -3.11 -4.48 2.20
N TYR A 162 -2.80 -3.78 3.29
CA TYR A 162 -1.42 -3.62 3.75
C TYR A 162 -0.87 -4.89 4.42
N ASN A 163 0.45 -4.94 4.58
CA ASN A 163 1.15 -6.14 5.04
C ASN A 163 0.60 -6.73 6.34
N PRO A 164 0.27 -5.94 7.39
CA PRO A 164 -0.19 -6.51 8.66
C PRO A 164 -1.63 -7.03 8.63
N LEU A 165 -2.42 -6.71 7.59
CA LEU A 165 -3.78 -7.19 7.50
C LEU A 165 -3.80 -8.72 7.36
N GLU A 166 -4.49 -9.41 8.25
CA GLU A 166 -4.60 -10.86 8.22
C GLU A 166 -5.46 -11.34 7.02
N PHE A 167 -5.19 -12.57 6.57
CA PHE A 167 -5.88 -13.13 5.41
C PHE A 167 -7.38 -13.29 5.66
N GLU A 168 -7.77 -13.64 6.87
CA GLU A 168 -9.15 -13.79 7.32
C GLU A 168 -10.00 -12.52 7.13
N CYS A 169 -9.37 -11.33 7.26
CA CYS A 169 -10.07 -10.07 6.99
C CYS A 169 -10.41 -9.95 5.49
N VAL A 170 -9.54 -10.45 4.62
CA VAL A 170 -9.74 -10.44 3.17
C VAL A 170 -10.79 -11.48 2.77
N GLU A 171 -10.78 -12.65 3.41
CA GLU A 171 -11.82 -13.68 3.23
C GLU A 171 -13.20 -13.18 3.63
N ARG A 172 -13.31 -12.44 4.74
CA ARG A 172 -14.57 -11.82 5.16
C ARG A 172 -15.10 -10.83 4.13
N LEU A 173 -14.22 -10.00 3.55
CA LEU A 173 -14.62 -9.11 2.46
C LEU A 173 -15.06 -9.90 1.24
N GLY A 174 -14.32 -10.93 0.86
CA GLY A 174 -14.67 -11.80 -0.25
C GLY A 174 -16.03 -12.47 -0.06
N GLN A 175 -16.31 -12.98 1.14
CA GLN A 175 -17.60 -13.59 1.45
C GLN A 175 -18.73 -12.56 1.39
N TYR A 176 -18.51 -11.35 1.94
CA TYR A 176 -19.48 -10.27 1.84
C TYR A 176 -19.80 -9.91 0.38
N MET A 177 -18.78 -9.84 -0.48
CA MET A 177 -18.97 -9.57 -1.92
C MET A 177 -19.85 -10.65 -2.57
N ILE A 178 -19.56 -11.92 -2.32
CA ILE A 178 -20.35 -13.05 -2.86
C ILE A 178 -21.81 -12.99 -2.37
N ASP A 179 -22.04 -12.71 -1.10
CA ASP A 179 -23.39 -12.66 -0.53
C ASP A 179 -24.17 -11.43 -1.00
N PHE A 180 -23.49 -10.30 -1.22
CA PHE A 180 -24.08 -9.10 -1.79
C PHE A 180 -24.52 -9.32 -3.25
N GLU A 181 -23.66 -9.92 -4.06
CA GLU A 181 -23.99 -10.29 -5.44
C GLU A 181 -25.19 -11.23 -5.52
N LYS A 182 -25.24 -12.30 -4.71
CA LYS A 182 -26.39 -13.21 -4.65
C LYS A 182 -27.70 -12.51 -4.31
N LYS A 183 -27.65 -11.40 -3.59
CA LYS A 183 -28.83 -10.69 -3.14
C LYS A 183 -29.31 -9.60 -4.10
N TYR A 184 -28.38 -9.02 -4.87
CA TYR A 184 -28.65 -7.82 -5.67
C TYR A 184 -28.21 -7.93 -7.13
N GLY A 185 -27.51 -9.01 -7.52
CA GLY A 185 -27.07 -9.34 -8.86
C GLY A 185 -28.09 -10.10 -9.70
#